data_4881e982abdb2a3aeea4a854968c6728
#
_entry.id   4881e982abdb2a3aeea4a854968c6728
#
_cell.length_a   1.000
_cell.length_b   1.000
_cell.length_c   1.000
_cell.angle_alpha   90.00
_cell.angle_beta   90.00
_cell.angle_gamma   90.00
#
_symmetry.space_group_name_H-M   'P 1'
#
loop_
_entity.id
_entity.type
_entity.pdbx_description
1 polymer ?
#
loop_
_entity_poly.entity_id
_entity_poly.type
_entity_poly.pdbx_seq_one_letter_code
_entity_poly.pdbx_strand_id
1 'polypeptide(L)'
;RQRDMLAGLLERARDGATVSPMTPRMAAFFDRMERAAPDGATRAVVRNDRDLVDLACYRGQMPPEAEVFFSDPHPRFDAESLALYAQDPAELSDEEVERRARTTVGNLEAQLDPERLRDLARSVDVDAVRSIFRLTAALEYFDIRLARALEREFLATIERWREG
;
A
#
# COMPACT_ATOMS: atom_id res chain seq x y z
N ARG A 1 -20.74 -4.12 6.96
CA ARG A 1 -19.29 -4.11 6.58
C ARG A 1 -18.43 -5.05 7.43
N GLN A 2 -18.32 -4.84 8.76
CA GLN A 2 -17.52 -5.73 9.63
C GLN A 2 -18.06 -7.17 9.66
N ARG A 3 -19.37 -7.31 9.68
CA ARG A 3 -20.07 -8.61 9.69
C ARG A 3 -19.81 -9.41 8.40
N ASP A 4 -19.84 -8.75 7.25
CA ASP A 4 -19.60 -9.37 5.95
C ASP A 4 -18.14 -9.79 5.79
N MET A 5 -17.22 -8.96 6.30
CA MET A 5 -15.80 -9.27 6.35
C MET A 5 -15.50 -10.50 7.22
N LEU A 6 -16.09 -10.55 8.42
CA LEU A 6 -15.93 -11.69 9.35
C LEU A 6 -16.53 -12.97 8.76
N ALA A 7 -17.67 -12.88 8.08
CA ALA A 7 -18.28 -14.02 7.39
C ALA A 7 -17.35 -14.56 6.30
N GLY A 8 -16.77 -13.69 5.47
CA GLY A 8 -15.80 -14.07 4.44
C GLY A 8 -14.50 -14.65 4.99
N LEU A 9 -14.03 -14.15 6.15
CA LEU A 9 -12.87 -14.73 6.84
C LEU A 9 -13.16 -16.14 7.36
N LEU A 10 -14.36 -16.36 7.92
CA LEU A 10 -14.79 -17.66 8.42
C LEU A 10 -14.94 -18.70 7.31
N GLU A 11 -15.47 -18.31 6.16
CA GLU A 11 -15.56 -19.20 4.99
C GLU A 11 -14.18 -19.63 4.51
N ARG A 12 -13.24 -18.67 4.33
CA ARG A 12 -11.86 -18.98 3.93
C ARG A 12 -11.13 -19.85 4.95
N ALA A 13 -11.34 -19.61 6.24
CA ALA A 13 -10.76 -20.45 7.29
C ALA A 13 -11.28 -21.89 7.25
N ARG A 14 -12.57 -22.08 6.93
CA ARG A 14 -13.17 -23.42 6.76
C ARG A 14 -12.60 -24.18 5.56
N ASP A 15 -12.24 -23.43 4.50
CA ASP A 15 -11.66 -24.02 3.29
C ASP A 15 -10.13 -24.23 3.40
N GLY A 16 -9.55 -24.00 4.59
CA GLY A 16 -8.11 -24.16 4.84
C GLY A 16 -7.22 -23.12 4.17
N ALA A 17 -7.82 -22.02 3.68
CA ALA A 17 -7.09 -20.90 3.11
C ALA A 17 -6.49 -20.00 4.19
N THR A 18 -5.41 -19.28 3.86
CA THR A 18 -4.85 -18.25 4.74
C THR A 18 -5.89 -17.18 5.04
N VAL A 19 -6.19 -16.98 6.32
CA VAL A 19 -7.16 -15.98 6.77
C VAL A 19 -6.51 -14.61 6.71
N SER A 20 -6.78 -13.86 5.64
CA SER A 20 -6.32 -12.47 5.47
C SER A 20 -7.51 -11.59 5.06
N PRO A 21 -7.64 -10.37 5.64
CA PRO A 21 -8.67 -9.41 5.24
C PRO A 21 -8.34 -8.70 3.92
N MET A 22 -7.15 -8.88 3.37
CA MET A 22 -6.77 -8.32 2.07
C MET A 22 -7.59 -8.91 0.93
N THR A 23 -7.80 -8.14 -0.14
CA THR A 23 -8.34 -8.69 -1.38
C THR A 23 -7.35 -9.69 -1.99
N PRO A 24 -7.79 -10.64 -2.83
CA PRO A 24 -6.90 -11.58 -3.50
C PRO A 24 -5.79 -10.90 -4.31
N ARG A 25 -6.08 -9.75 -4.91
CA ARG A 25 -5.10 -8.96 -5.68
C ARG A 25 -3.99 -8.38 -4.80
N MET A 26 -4.34 -7.82 -3.63
CA MET A 26 -3.36 -7.34 -2.64
C MET A 26 -2.48 -8.48 -2.15
N ALA A 27 -3.07 -9.60 -1.77
CA ALA A 27 -2.34 -10.78 -1.31
C ALA A 27 -1.39 -11.32 -2.38
N ALA A 28 -1.85 -11.42 -3.63
CA ALA A 28 -1.03 -11.87 -4.76
C ALA A 28 0.16 -10.95 -5.03
N PHE A 29 -0.02 -9.64 -4.90
CA PHE A 29 1.08 -8.66 -5.01
C PHE A 29 2.16 -8.92 -3.96
N PHE A 30 1.80 -9.04 -2.69
CA PHE A 30 2.77 -9.30 -1.63
C PHE A 30 3.44 -10.67 -1.76
N ASP A 31 2.71 -11.70 -2.19
CA ASP A 31 3.29 -13.02 -2.46
C ASP A 31 4.37 -12.96 -3.55
N ARG A 32 4.13 -12.16 -4.61
CA ARG A 32 5.15 -11.93 -5.66
C ARG A 32 6.36 -11.18 -5.13
N MET A 33 6.14 -10.11 -4.37
CA MET A 33 7.23 -9.30 -3.81
C MET A 33 8.08 -10.11 -2.84
N GLU A 34 7.47 -10.89 -1.96
CA GLU A 34 8.21 -11.75 -1.03
C GLU A 34 9.06 -12.80 -1.77
N ARG A 35 8.51 -13.44 -2.81
CA ARG A 35 9.23 -14.45 -3.60
C ARG A 35 10.39 -13.85 -4.41
N ALA A 36 10.20 -12.66 -4.94
CA ALA A 36 11.17 -11.98 -5.78
C ALA A 36 12.20 -11.16 -4.98
N ALA A 37 12.01 -10.99 -3.67
CA ALA A 37 12.94 -10.24 -2.82
C ALA A 37 14.35 -10.85 -2.89
N PRO A 38 15.39 -10.04 -3.19
CA PRO A 38 16.73 -10.52 -3.45
C PRO A 38 17.44 -11.04 -2.19
N ASP A 39 17.02 -10.59 -1.02
CA ASP A 39 17.61 -10.92 0.28
C ASP A 39 16.59 -10.96 1.41
N GLY A 40 17.04 -11.40 2.59
CA GLY A 40 16.18 -11.51 3.77
C GLY A 40 15.76 -10.15 4.34
N ALA A 41 16.60 -9.12 4.22
CA ALA A 41 16.28 -7.76 4.70
C ALA A 41 15.17 -7.14 3.86
N THR A 42 15.25 -7.21 2.54
CA THR A 42 14.18 -6.75 1.64
C THR A 42 12.88 -7.52 1.87
N ARG A 43 12.98 -8.84 2.04
CA ARG A 43 11.80 -9.67 2.35
C ARG A 43 11.13 -9.27 3.66
N ALA A 44 11.90 -8.91 4.68
CA ALA A 44 11.36 -8.42 5.95
C ALA A 44 10.60 -7.10 5.77
N VAL A 45 11.11 -6.17 4.96
CA VAL A 45 10.42 -4.91 4.65
C VAL A 45 9.10 -5.17 3.93
N VAL A 46 9.07 -6.06 2.95
CA VAL A 46 7.84 -6.47 2.25
C VAL A 46 6.81 -7.05 3.23
N ARG A 47 7.24 -7.91 4.14
CA ARG A 47 6.36 -8.49 5.17
C ARG A 47 5.80 -7.45 6.13
N ASN A 48 6.62 -6.49 6.53
CA ASN A 48 6.17 -5.39 7.39
C ASN A 48 5.09 -4.54 6.69
N ASP A 49 5.26 -4.26 5.42
CA ASP A 49 4.28 -3.54 4.62
C ASP A 49 2.99 -4.36 4.44
N ARG A 50 3.12 -5.65 4.18
CA ARG A 50 1.99 -6.58 4.14
C ARG A 50 1.19 -6.57 5.44
N ASP A 51 1.86 -6.66 6.58
CA ASP A 51 1.22 -6.66 7.90
C ASP A 51 0.48 -5.35 8.17
N LEU A 52 1.05 -4.22 7.73
CA LEU A 52 0.40 -2.91 7.80
C LEU A 52 -0.89 -2.87 6.96
N VAL A 53 -0.84 -3.36 5.73
CA VAL A 53 -2.02 -3.42 4.84
C VAL A 53 -3.07 -4.38 5.40
N ASP A 54 -2.68 -5.53 5.91
CA ASP A 54 -3.58 -6.45 6.61
C ASP A 54 -4.30 -5.76 7.77
N LEU A 55 -3.55 -5.06 8.62
CA LEU A 55 -4.12 -4.34 9.75
C LEU A 55 -5.07 -3.22 9.31
N ALA A 56 -4.72 -2.47 8.27
CA ALA A 56 -5.57 -1.42 7.71
C ALA A 56 -6.88 -2.00 7.14
N CYS A 57 -6.80 -3.13 6.43
CA CYS A 57 -7.98 -3.85 5.94
C CYS A 57 -8.85 -4.36 7.09
N TYR A 58 -8.24 -4.96 8.10
CA TYR A 58 -8.94 -5.46 9.27
C TYR A 58 -9.69 -4.36 10.03
N ARG A 59 -9.12 -3.17 10.13
CA ARG A 59 -9.73 -2.00 10.75
C ARG A 59 -10.75 -1.28 9.87
N GLY A 60 -10.96 -1.74 8.63
CA GLY A 60 -11.85 -1.10 7.67
C GLY A 60 -11.34 0.26 7.15
N GLN A 61 -10.04 0.51 7.24
CA GLN A 61 -9.39 1.75 6.80
C GLN A 61 -8.88 1.67 5.35
N MET A 62 -8.75 0.46 4.80
CA MET A 62 -8.38 0.21 3.41
C MET A 62 -9.63 -0.19 2.63
N PRO A 63 -10.20 0.69 1.77
CA PRO A 63 -11.35 0.31 0.97
C PRO A 63 -10.96 -0.73 -0.09
N PRO A 64 -11.87 -1.66 -0.46
CA PRO A 64 -11.59 -2.66 -1.50
C PRO A 64 -11.14 -2.05 -2.83
N GLU A 65 -11.62 -0.86 -3.16
CA GLU A 65 -11.26 -0.10 -4.37
C GLU A 65 -9.77 0.24 -4.43
N ALA A 66 -9.09 0.31 -3.29
CA ALA A 66 -7.66 0.53 -3.20
C ALA A 66 -6.82 -0.63 -3.78
N GLU A 67 -7.43 -1.79 -4.05
CA GLU A 67 -6.73 -2.91 -4.70
C GLU A 67 -6.13 -2.56 -6.05
N VAL A 68 -6.65 -1.54 -6.73
CA VAL A 68 -6.12 -1.04 -8.01
C VAL A 68 -4.67 -0.54 -7.91
N PHE A 69 -4.21 -0.15 -6.72
CA PHE A 69 -2.81 0.23 -6.48
C PHE A 69 -1.86 -0.95 -6.35
N PHE A 70 -2.40 -2.15 -6.17
CA PHE A 70 -1.61 -3.37 -6.13
C PHE A 70 -1.62 -3.97 -7.53
N SER A 71 -0.53 -3.76 -8.27
CA SER A 71 -0.45 -4.11 -9.69
C SER A 71 -0.67 -5.60 -9.94
N ASP A 72 -1.28 -5.92 -11.07
CA ASP A 72 -1.16 -7.24 -11.68
C ASP A 72 0.32 -7.52 -12.02
N PRO A 73 0.72 -8.78 -12.21
CA PRO A 73 2.10 -9.12 -12.57
C PRO A 73 2.57 -8.31 -13.78
N HIS A 74 3.59 -7.47 -13.57
CA HIS A 74 4.17 -6.64 -14.61
C HIS A 74 5.67 -6.46 -14.35
N PRO A 75 6.57 -6.93 -15.25
CA PRO A 75 8.01 -6.98 -14.99
C PRO A 75 8.60 -5.63 -14.55
N ARG A 76 8.19 -4.54 -15.21
CA ARG A 76 8.67 -3.20 -14.90
C ARG A 76 8.20 -2.72 -13.51
N PHE A 77 6.90 -2.78 -13.24
CA PHE A 77 6.34 -2.30 -11.97
C PHE A 77 6.78 -3.16 -10.78
N ASP A 78 6.90 -4.46 -10.98
CA ASP A 78 7.43 -5.37 -9.95
C ASP A 78 8.89 -5.05 -9.64
N ALA A 79 9.73 -4.79 -10.64
CA ALA A 79 11.13 -4.40 -10.45
C ALA A 79 11.25 -3.04 -9.75
N GLU A 80 10.45 -2.05 -10.12
CA GLU A 80 10.42 -0.73 -9.47
C GLU A 80 9.98 -0.83 -8.01
N SER A 81 8.97 -1.64 -7.71
CA SER A 81 8.51 -1.89 -6.34
C SER A 81 9.58 -2.57 -5.49
N LEU A 82 10.25 -3.59 -6.02
CA LEU A 82 11.35 -4.26 -5.32
C LEU A 82 12.53 -3.33 -5.05
N ALA A 83 12.87 -2.47 -5.99
CA ALA A 83 13.94 -1.47 -5.80
C ALA A 83 13.60 -0.50 -4.65
N LEU A 84 12.35 -0.11 -4.50
CA LEU A 84 11.89 0.72 -3.38
C LEU A 84 11.97 -0.03 -2.06
N TYR A 85 11.56 -1.29 -2.01
CA TYR A 85 11.66 -2.12 -0.80
C TYR A 85 13.09 -2.41 -0.37
N ALA A 86 14.02 -2.51 -1.33
CA ALA A 86 15.44 -2.76 -1.06
C ALA A 86 16.19 -1.54 -0.54
N GLN A 87 15.64 -0.34 -0.67
CA GLN A 87 16.28 0.91 -0.25
C GLN A 87 15.91 1.23 1.21
N ASP A 88 16.92 1.30 2.09
CA ASP A 88 16.71 1.71 3.49
C ASP A 88 16.48 3.24 3.55
N PRO A 89 15.28 3.69 3.99
CA PRO A 89 15.00 5.11 4.13
C PRO A 89 15.91 5.84 5.13
N ALA A 90 16.44 5.13 6.13
CA ALA A 90 17.33 5.72 7.14
C ALA A 90 18.65 6.21 6.55
N GLU A 91 19.08 5.64 5.43
CA GLU A 91 20.31 6.03 4.71
C GLU A 91 20.10 7.23 3.77
N LEU A 92 18.85 7.67 3.58
CA LEU A 92 18.49 8.74 2.67
C LEU A 92 18.54 10.12 3.37
N SER A 93 18.97 11.13 2.61
CA SER A 93 18.76 12.52 3.00
C SER A 93 17.27 12.91 2.96
N ASP A 94 16.90 14.01 3.59
CA ASP A 94 15.51 14.47 3.58
C ASP A 94 15.01 14.75 2.15
N GLU A 95 15.86 15.30 1.29
CA GLU A 95 15.52 15.52 -0.12
C GLU A 95 15.28 14.21 -0.88
N GLU A 96 16.07 13.18 -0.60
CA GLU A 96 15.89 11.85 -1.21
C GLU A 96 14.63 11.17 -0.70
N VAL A 97 14.29 11.33 0.57
CA VAL A 97 13.02 10.84 1.14
C VAL A 97 11.82 11.50 0.46
N GLU A 98 11.84 12.81 0.26
CA GLU A 98 10.79 13.53 -0.47
C GLU A 98 10.69 13.06 -1.94
N ARG A 99 11.82 12.87 -2.59
CA ARG A 99 11.88 12.34 -3.97
C ARG A 99 11.30 10.93 -4.04
N ARG A 100 11.63 10.07 -3.09
CA ARG A 100 11.08 8.71 -3.00
C ARG A 100 9.57 8.71 -2.84
N ALA A 101 9.04 9.58 -1.98
CA ALA A 101 7.59 9.71 -1.80
C ALA A 101 6.90 10.13 -3.11
N ARG A 102 7.43 11.13 -3.82
CA ARG A 102 6.90 11.54 -5.13
C ARG A 102 6.98 10.43 -6.16
N THR A 103 8.08 9.70 -6.22
CA THR A 103 8.26 8.58 -7.14
C THR A 103 7.26 7.46 -6.85
N THR A 104 7.07 7.11 -5.58
CA THR A 104 6.12 6.07 -5.17
C THR A 104 4.69 6.43 -5.59
N VAL A 105 4.24 7.63 -5.30
CA VAL A 105 2.90 8.09 -5.68
C VAL A 105 2.76 8.23 -7.19
N GLY A 106 3.79 8.74 -7.88
CA GLY A 106 3.80 8.84 -9.35
C GLY A 106 3.73 7.49 -10.05
N ASN A 107 4.35 6.45 -9.48
CA ASN A 107 4.23 5.08 -10.00
C ASN A 107 2.81 4.53 -9.85
N LEU A 108 2.11 4.89 -8.78
CA LEU A 108 0.69 4.55 -8.61
C LEU A 108 -0.17 5.24 -9.67
N GLU A 109 0.04 6.52 -9.91
CA GLU A 109 -0.66 7.26 -10.98
C GLU A 109 -0.44 6.64 -12.35
N ALA A 110 0.79 6.23 -12.66
CA ALA A 110 1.15 5.66 -13.96
C ALA A 110 0.48 4.30 -14.27
N GLN A 111 -0.05 3.62 -13.26
CA GLN A 111 -0.71 2.32 -13.41
C GLN A 111 -2.20 2.42 -13.75
N LEU A 112 -2.79 3.60 -13.62
CA LEU A 112 -4.23 3.82 -13.77
C LEU A 112 -4.52 4.88 -14.80
N ASP A 113 -5.65 4.72 -15.51
CA ASP A 113 -6.17 5.78 -16.36
C ASP A 113 -6.80 6.91 -15.52
N PRO A 114 -6.91 8.14 -16.08
CA PRO A 114 -7.42 9.30 -15.35
C PRO A 114 -8.85 9.13 -14.82
N GLU A 115 -9.69 8.37 -15.49
CA GLU A 115 -11.08 8.14 -15.07
C GLU A 115 -11.12 7.28 -13.81
N ARG A 116 -10.35 6.20 -13.76
CA ARG A 116 -10.22 5.34 -12.58
C ARG A 116 -9.61 6.09 -11.40
N LEU A 117 -8.62 6.96 -11.65
CA LEU A 117 -8.03 7.81 -10.61
C LEU A 117 -9.07 8.76 -10.00
N ARG A 118 -9.92 9.38 -10.83
CA ARG A 118 -11.01 10.25 -10.35
C ARG A 118 -12.05 9.49 -9.52
N ASP A 119 -12.46 8.33 -9.99
CA ASP A 119 -13.44 7.51 -9.28
C ASP A 119 -12.90 7.05 -7.94
N LEU A 120 -11.65 6.62 -7.91
CA LEU A 120 -10.97 6.26 -6.68
C LEU A 120 -10.88 7.45 -5.72
N ALA A 121 -10.45 8.62 -6.20
CA ALA A 121 -10.30 9.81 -5.37
C ALA A 121 -11.63 10.26 -4.76
N ARG A 122 -12.74 10.08 -5.46
CA ARG A 122 -14.08 10.38 -4.95
C ARG A 122 -14.54 9.40 -3.88
N SER A 123 -14.11 8.13 -3.96
CA SER A 123 -14.45 7.09 -2.98
C SER A 123 -13.55 7.08 -1.75
N VAL A 124 -12.38 7.73 -1.81
CA VAL A 124 -11.41 7.75 -0.71
C VAL A 124 -11.90 8.60 0.46
N ASP A 125 -11.91 7.98 1.62
CA ASP A 125 -12.04 8.68 2.90
C ASP A 125 -10.68 9.23 3.33
N VAL A 126 -10.53 10.55 3.27
CA VAL A 126 -9.27 11.24 3.61
C VAL A 126 -8.89 11.03 5.09
N ASP A 127 -9.86 10.93 5.99
CA ASP A 127 -9.58 10.69 7.40
C ASP A 127 -9.10 9.25 7.64
N ALA A 128 -9.61 8.27 6.88
CA ALA A 128 -9.09 6.92 6.89
C ALA A 128 -7.64 6.87 6.38
N VAL A 129 -7.32 7.59 5.31
CA VAL A 129 -5.94 7.71 4.78
C VAL A 129 -5.01 8.29 5.84
N ARG A 130 -5.37 9.40 6.47
CA ARG A 130 -4.58 10.00 7.56
C ARG A 130 -4.39 9.04 8.73
N SER A 131 -5.41 8.28 9.07
CA SER A 131 -5.34 7.27 10.14
C SER A 131 -4.34 6.16 9.84
N ILE A 132 -4.28 5.68 8.59
CA ILE A 132 -3.30 4.68 8.14
C ILE A 132 -1.89 5.24 8.27
N PHE A 133 -1.63 6.46 7.82
CA PHE A 133 -0.30 7.07 7.91
C PHE A 133 0.12 7.37 9.35
N ARG A 134 -0.80 7.74 10.24
CA ARG A 134 -0.50 7.88 11.67
C ARG A 134 -0.11 6.53 12.28
N LEU A 135 -0.81 5.46 11.91
CA LEU A 135 -0.46 4.10 12.34
C LEU A 135 0.93 3.73 11.83
N THR A 136 1.23 3.98 10.56
CA THR A 136 2.54 3.73 9.95
C THR A 136 3.65 4.48 10.69
N ALA A 137 3.43 5.76 11.00
CA ALA A 137 4.40 6.58 11.72
C ALA A 137 4.62 6.14 13.19
N ALA A 138 3.66 5.44 13.78
CA ALA A 138 3.77 4.90 15.14
C ALA A 138 4.52 3.56 15.21
N LEU A 139 4.75 2.90 14.08
CA LEU A 139 5.45 1.62 14.02
C LEU A 139 6.96 1.85 13.92
N GLU A 140 7.74 1.21 14.80
CA GLU A 140 9.18 1.43 14.94
C GLU A 140 9.99 1.04 13.68
N TYR A 141 9.47 0.14 12.85
CA TYR A 141 10.15 -0.31 11.64
C TYR A 141 9.87 0.54 10.39
N PHE A 142 9.08 1.60 10.52
CA PHE A 142 8.87 2.59 9.44
C PHE A 142 9.61 3.89 9.74
N ASP A 143 10.27 4.43 8.71
CA ASP A 143 10.87 5.77 8.80
C ASP A 143 9.76 6.84 8.83
N ILE A 144 9.71 7.61 9.92
CA ILE A 144 8.68 8.63 10.13
C ILE A 144 8.72 9.74 9.08
N ARG A 145 9.91 10.07 8.54
CA ARG A 145 10.06 11.09 7.50
C ARG A 145 9.40 10.62 6.21
N LEU A 146 9.64 9.36 5.86
CA LEU A 146 9.02 8.75 4.66
C LEU A 146 7.51 8.63 4.83
N ALA A 147 7.02 8.19 5.98
CA ALA A 147 5.58 8.10 6.26
C ALA A 147 4.89 9.47 6.11
N ARG A 148 5.48 10.52 6.65
CA ARG A 148 4.95 11.88 6.53
C ARG A 148 5.03 12.43 5.09
N ALA A 149 6.11 12.15 4.38
CA ALA A 149 6.25 12.54 2.99
C ALA A 149 5.23 11.84 2.08
N LEU A 150 5.03 10.54 2.26
CA LEU A 150 4.02 9.77 1.55
C LEU A 150 2.60 10.28 1.83
N GLU A 151 2.28 10.60 3.08
CA GLU A 151 0.99 11.17 3.45
C GLU A 151 0.72 12.48 2.70
N ARG A 152 1.66 13.42 2.72
CA ARG A 152 1.53 14.70 2.03
C ARG A 152 1.33 14.53 0.53
N GLU A 153 2.18 13.73 -0.11
CA GLU A 153 2.12 13.49 -1.56
C GLU A 153 0.82 12.79 -1.95
N PHE A 154 0.39 11.80 -1.17
CA PHE A 154 -0.83 11.05 -1.46
C PHE A 154 -2.08 11.92 -1.32
N LEU A 155 -2.18 12.72 -0.25
CA LEU A 155 -3.31 13.64 -0.05
C LEU A 155 -3.36 14.73 -1.13
N ALA A 156 -2.24 15.34 -1.48
CA ALA A 156 -2.17 16.32 -2.55
C ALA A 156 -2.58 15.70 -3.91
N THR A 157 -2.20 14.48 -4.15
CA THR A 157 -2.54 13.74 -5.37
C THR A 157 -4.02 13.40 -5.45
N ILE A 158 -4.63 12.98 -4.34
CA ILE A 158 -6.09 12.75 -4.26
C ILE A 158 -6.86 14.03 -4.62
N GLU A 159 -6.45 15.18 -4.12
CA GLU A 159 -7.07 16.46 -4.45
C GLU A 159 -6.98 16.75 -5.95
N ARG A 160 -5.80 16.61 -6.56
CA ARG A 160 -5.63 16.77 -8.01
C ARG A 160 -6.53 15.83 -8.83
N TRP A 161 -6.67 14.58 -8.42
CA TRP A 161 -7.54 13.62 -9.11
C TRP A 161 -9.02 13.97 -9.00
N ARG A 162 -9.43 14.60 -7.88
CA ARG A 162 -10.81 15.07 -7.71
C ARG A 162 -11.17 16.24 -8.60
N GLU A 163 -10.20 17.13 -8.86
CA GLU A 163 -10.39 18.34 -9.66
C GLU A 163 -10.31 18.07 -11.18
N GLY A 164 -9.54 17.10 -11.61
CA GLY A 164 -9.32 16.73 -13.03
C GLY A 164 -10.35 15.75 -13.54
#